data_c530918a8edb89f0ca4cadbeff1c566e
#
_entry.id   c530918a8edb89f0ca4cadbeff1c566e
#
_cell.length_a   1.000
_cell.length_b   1.000
_cell.length_c   1.000
_cell.angle_alpha   90.00
_cell.angle_beta   90.00
_cell.angle_gamma   90.00
#
_symmetry.space_group_name_H-M   'P 1'
#
loop_
_entity.id
_entity.type
_entity.pdbx_description
1 polymer ?
#
loop_
_entity_poly.entity_id
_entity_poly.type
_entity_poly.pdbx_seq_one_letter_code
_entity_poly.pdbx_strand_id
1 'polypeptide(L)'
;MRRFTFALLTILPVLLSAQVVRITDADLVGNQSYQWTKDNTYVLDGLVFLEEGGVLNIEGGTIIKFTDRADVGNPSALVITRGAKIYAEGTAEAPIIFTANAD
;
A
#
# COMPACT_ATOMS: atom_id res chain seq x y z
N MET A 1 2.08 4.52 -47.57
CA MET A 1 2.10 4.45 -46.92
C MET A 1 2.15 4.47 -45.95
N ARG A 2 2.18 4.40 -45.70
CA ARG A 2 2.10 4.36 -44.68
C ARG A 2 2.66 4.49 -43.68
N ARG A 3 2.76 4.64 -43.36
CA ARG A 3 3.14 4.71 -42.41
C ARG A 3 3.42 4.80 -41.42
N PHE A 4 3.50 4.76 -41.13
CA PHE A 4 3.60 4.78 -40.07
C PHE A 4 3.93 5.15 -39.24
N THR A 5 4.01 5.32 -39.02
CA THR A 5 4.14 5.71 -38.20
C THR A 5 4.16 5.80 -37.18
N PHE A 6 4.14 5.51 -36.79
CA PHE A 6 3.99 5.67 -35.76
C PHE A 6 4.48 5.81 -34.87
N ALA A 7 4.70 5.75 -34.67
CA ALA A 7 5.08 5.74 -33.88
C ALA A 7 5.25 6.32 -33.02
N LEU A 8 5.40 6.41 -32.69
CA LEU A 8 5.56 6.89 -31.85
C LEU A 8 5.38 7.25 -30.92
N LEU A 9 5.58 7.32 -30.89
CA LEU A 9 5.37 7.63 -30.11
C LEU A 9 5.32 7.73 -29.16
N THR A 10 5.07 7.72 -29.08
CA THR A 10 4.69 7.59 -28.04
C THR A 10 5.20 7.31 -26.95
N ILE A 11 6.01 7.74 -26.66
CA ILE A 11 6.61 7.33 -25.54
C ILE A 11 6.69 8.44 -24.63
N LEU A 12 5.63 8.58 -24.04
CA LEU A 12 5.63 9.44 -22.95
C LEU A 12 6.28 8.72 -21.85
N PRO A 13 7.32 9.22 -21.33
CA PRO A 13 7.83 8.68 -20.11
C PRO A 13 6.74 8.83 -19.10
N VAL A 14 6.27 7.74 -18.68
CA VAL A 14 5.33 7.74 -17.61
C VAL A 14 6.08 8.13 -16.39
N LEU A 15 5.85 9.32 -15.93
CA LEU A 15 6.37 9.69 -14.66
C LEU A 15 5.50 9.03 -13.64
N LEU A 16 5.99 7.93 -13.12
CA LEU A 16 5.31 7.30 -12.02
C LEU A 16 5.66 8.08 -10.79
N SER A 17 4.92 9.12 -10.53
CA SER A 17 5.11 9.76 -9.25
C SER A 17 4.48 8.88 -8.19
N ALA A 18 5.11 8.84 -7.03
CA ALA A 18 4.59 8.10 -5.90
C ALA A 18 3.22 8.64 -5.55
N GLN A 19 2.29 7.74 -5.33
CA GLN A 19 0.94 8.10 -4.96
C GLN A 19 0.71 7.81 -3.50
N VAL A 20 -0.17 8.61 -2.89
CA VAL A 20 -0.60 8.36 -1.53
C VAL A 20 -1.93 7.64 -1.62
N VAL A 21 -1.99 6.45 -1.04
CA VAL A 21 -3.18 5.60 -1.07
C VAL A 21 -3.72 5.52 0.34
N ARG A 22 -4.93 6.00 0.55
CA ARG A 22 -5.57 5.93 1.85
C ARG A 22 -6.25 4.58 1.99
N ILE A 23 -6.00 3.92 3.11
CA ILE A 23 -6.54 2.59 3.38
C ILE A 23 -7.43 2.67 4.62
N THR A 24 -8.64 2.18 4.49
CA THR A 24 -9.55 2.02 5.62
C THR A 24 -9.94 0.56 5.72
N ASP A 25 -10.67 0.21 6.78
CA ASP A 25 -11.07 -1.17 6.99
C ASP A 25 -11.89 -1.73 5.81
N ALA A 26 -12.64 -0.87 5.15
CA ALA A 26 -13.45 -1.32 4.01
C ALA A 26 -12.62 -1.72 2.80
N ASP A 27 -11.35 -1.33 2.76
CA ASP A 27 -10.50 -1.62 1.61
C ASP A 27 -9.89 -3.02 1.66
N LEU A 28 -9.88 -3.65 2.82
CA LEU A 28 -9.36 -5.01 2.95
C LEU A 28 -10.49 -5.94 3.36
N VAL A 29 -10.71 -6.96 2.56
CA VAL A 29 -11.72 -7.96 2.90
C VAL A 29 -11.06 -9.33 2.91
N GLY A 30 -11.72 -10.28 3.54
CA GLY A 30 -11.18 -11.63 3.62
C GLY A 30 -11.20 -12.35 2.29
N ASN A 31 -10.42 -13.43 2.20
CA ASN A 31 -10.37 -14.30 1.03
C ASN A 31 -9.93 -13.59 -0.24
N GLN A 32 -9.08 -12.57 -0.11
CA GLN A 32 -8.51 -11.87 -1.25
C GLN A 32 -7.04 -11.58 -1.01
N SER A 33 -6.29 -11.42 -2.08
CA SER A 33 -4.88 -11.07 -2.02
C SER A 33 -4.70 -9.61 -2.37
N TYR A 34 -3.82 -8.96 -1.63
CA TYR A 34 -3.50 -7.55 -1.82
C TYR A 34 -2.01 -7.39 -2.01
N GLN A 35 -1.63 -6.45 -2.85
CA GLN A 35 -0.23 -6.17 -3.13
C GLN A 35 0.04 -4.69 -2.88
N TRP A 36 0.87 -4.39 -1.88
CA TRP A 36 1.30 -3.02 -1.63
C TRP A 36 2.71 -2.86 -2.16
N THR A 37 2.92 -1.81 -2.95
CA THR A 37 4.16 -1.65 -3.68
C THR A 37 4.90 -0.40 -3.23
N LYS A 38 6.21 -0.39 -3.50
CA LYS A 38 7.06 0.72 -3.09
C LYS A 38 6.76 2.00 -3.87
N ASP A 39 6.00 1.89 -4.96
CA ASP A 39 5.65 3.07 -5.74
C ASP A 39 4.59 3.91 -5.06
N ASN A 40 3.95 3.39 -4.03
CA ASN A 40 2.91 4.10 -3.31
C ASN A 40 3.30 4.24 -1.84
N THR A 41 2.74 5.27 -1.21
CA THR A 41 2.77 5.40 0.24
C THR A 41 1.36 5.12 0.73
N TYR A 42 1.23 4.18 1.66
CA TYR A 42 -0.08 3.79 2.17
C TYR A 42 -0.33 4.46 3.50
N VAL A 43 -1.48 5.09 3.61
CA VAL A 43 -1.87 5.78 4.85
C VAL A 43 -3.07 5.05 5.41
N LEU A 44 -2.88 4.39 6.54
CA LEU A 44 -3.95 3.66 7.20
C LEU A 44 -4.68 4.60 8.16
N ASP A 45 -5.98 4.65 8.00
CA ASP A 45 -6.81 5.57 8.76
C ASP A 45 -7.81 4.75 9.57
N GLY A 46 -7.53 4.62 10.85
CA GLY A 46 -8.33 3.83 11.76
C GLY A 46 -7.83 2.40 11.89
N LEU A 47 -8.65 1.56 12.46
CA LEU A 47 -8.33 0.15 12.61
C LEU A 47 -8.64 -0.57 11.31
N VAL A 48 -7.63 -1.18 10.72
CA VAL A 48 -7.75 -1.89 9.44
C VAL A 48 -7.46 -3.36 9.71
N PHE A 49 -8.45 -4.20 9.43
CA PHE A 49 -8.34 -5.63 9.70
C PHE A 49 -8.15 -6.41 8.41
N LEU A 50 -7.14 -7.24 8.37
CA LEU A 50 -7.03 -8.24 7.32
C LEU A 50 -7.62 -9.53 7.87
N GLU A 51 -8.73 -9.96 7.28
CA GLU A 51 -9.53 -11.03 7.87
C GLU A 51 -9.22 -12.37 7.22
N GLU A 52 -9.85 -13.39 7.76
CA GLU A 52 -9.56 -14.78 7.41
C GLU A 52 -9.51 -14.97 5.90
N GLY A 53 -8.49 -15.69 5.45
CA GLY A 53 -8.29 -15.95 4.03
C GLY A 53 -7.66 -14.82 3.27
N GLY A 54 -7.49 -13.66 3.89
CA GLY A 54 -6.85 -12.53 3.24
C GLY A 54 -5.33 -12.69 3.25
N VAL A 55 -4.69 -12.21 2.21
CA VAL A 55 -3.24 -12.23 2.09
C VAL A 55 -2.77 -10.83 1.68
N LEU A 56 -1.83 -10.30 2.44
CA LEU A 56 -1.24 -9.01 2.13
C LEU A 56 0.24 -9.19 1.86
N ASN A 57 0.64 -8.80 0.66
CA ASN A 57 2.05 -8.82 0.28
C ASN A 57 2.54 -7.39 0.21
N ILE A 58 3.62 -7.09 0.91
CA ILE A 58 4.20 -5.76 0.94
C ILE A 58 5.60 -5.83 0.36
N GLU A 59 5.81 -5.08 -0.71
CA GLU A 59 7.10 -5.06 -1.40
C GLU A 59 8.13 -4.31 -0.57
N GLY A 60 9.39 -4.74 -0.66
CA GLY A 60 10.48 -4.03 0.01
C GLY A 60 10.55 -2.60 -0.48
N GLY A 61 10.81 -1.68 0.44
CA GLY A 61 10.85 -0.25 0.14
C GLY A 61 9.52 0.46 0.29
N THR A 62 8.46 -0.27 0.62
CA THR A 62 7.13 0.32 0.79
C THR A 62 7.06 1.08 2.11
N ILE A 63 6.37 2.20 2.11
CA ILE A 63 6.16 3.02 3.31
C ILE A 63 4.70 2.96 3.68
N ILE A 64 4.43 2.60 4.94
CA ILE A 64 3.08 2.53 5.49
C ILE A 64 3.01 3.50 6.67
N LYS A 65 2.08 4.42 6.62
CA LYS A 65 1.91 5.44 7.65
C LYS A 65 0.58 5.23 8.34
N PHE A 66 0.56 5.48 9.64
CA PHE A 66 -0.65 5.32 10.45
C PHE A 66 -1.10 6.69 10.92
N THR A 67 -2.32 7.05 10.56
CA THR A 67 -2.88 8.36 10.92
C THR A 67 -3.10 8.43 12.42
N ASP A 68 -2.73 9.57 12.99
CA ASP A 68 -2.99 9.82 14.40
C ASP A 68 -4.46 10.21 14.56
N ARG A 69 -5.17 9.46 15.37
CA ARG A 69 -6.58 9.71 15.62
C ARG A 69 -6.84 10.00 17.09
N ALA A 70 -5.91 10.70 17.71
CA ALA A 70 -6.02 11.02 19.12
C ALA A 70 -7.28 11.83 19.42
N ASP A 71 -7.74 12.63 18.44
CA ASP A 71 -8.92 13.46 18.62
C ASP A 71 -10.20 12.64 18.79
N VAL A 72 -10.22 11.41 18.31
CA VAL A 72 -11.37 10.54 18.47
C VAL A 72 -11.08 9.38 19.40
N GLY A 73 -9.88 9.35 19.99
CA GLY A 73 -9.53 8.35 20.98
C GLY A 73 -9.26 6.97 20.42
N ASN A 74 -9.17 6.83 19.11
CA ASN A 74 -8.94 5.53 18.49
C ASN A 74 -7.65 5.55 17.68
N PRO A 75 -6.73 4.62 17.93
CA PRO A 75 -5.50 4.56 17.15
C PRO A 75 -5.77 4.01 15.77
N SER A 76 -4.84 4.28 14.86
CA SER A 76 -4.80 3.58 13.59
C SER A 76 -3.88 2.37 13.74
N ALA A 77 -4.27 1.26 13.14
CA ALA A 77 -3.50 0.04 13.25
C ALA A 77 -3.86 -0.91 12.11
N LEU A 78 -2.92 -1.77 11.78
CA LEU A 78 -3.17 -2.88 10.86
C LEU A 78 -3.22 -4.15 11.71
N VAL A 79 -4.35 -4.82 11.67
CA VAL A 79 -4.58 -6.01 12.49
C VAL A 79 -4.70 -7.21 11.56
N ILE A 80 -3.82 -8.19 11.76
CA ILE A 80 -3.84 -9.42 10.98
C ILE A 80 -4.55 -10.44 11.84
N THR A 81 -5.75 -10.82 11.43
CA THR A 81 -6.56 -11.73 12.23
C THR A 81 -6.18 -13.18 11.95
N ARG A 82 -6.73 -14.07 12.77
CA ARG A 82 -6.47 -15.49 12.58
C ARG A 82 -6.91 -15.91 11.18
N GLY A 83 -6.07 -16.68 10.49
CA GLY A 83 -6.37 -17.15 9.14
C GLY A 83 -5.99 -16.18 8.05
N ALA A 84 -5.54 -14.98 8.40
CA ALA A 84 -4.99 -14.06 7.43
C ALA A 84 -3.47 -14.18 7.42
N LYS A 85 -2.85 -13.72 6.35
CA LYS A 85 -1.40 -13.81 6.22
C LYS A 85 -0.84 -12.50 5.70
N ILE A 86 0.33 -12.13 6.23
CA ILE A 86 1.05 -10.97 5.75
C ILE A 86 2.48 -11.39 5.42
N TYR A 87 2.95 -10.94 4.26
CA TYR A 87 4.32 -11.16 3.85
C TYR A 87 4.95 -9.78 3.64
N ALA A 88 5.87 -9.44 4.52
CA ALA A 88 6.48 -8.10 4.51
C ALA A 88 7.98 -8.30 4.71
N GLU A 89 8.69 -8.50 3.61
CA GLU A 89 10.11 -8.78 3.66
C GLU A 89 10.86 -7.68 2.95
N GLY A 90 11.54 -6.87 3.73
CA GLY A 90 12.41 -5.85 3.19
C GLY A 90 13.86 -6.27 3.23
N THR A 91 14.72 -5.42 2.69
CA THR A 91 16.16 -5.62 2.74
C THR A 91 16.81 -4.39 3.33
N ALA A 92 18.11 -4.46 3.57
CA ALA A 92 18.83 -3.30 4.09
C ALA A 92 18.77 -2.13 3.10
N GLU A 93 18.74 -2.45 1.79
CA GLU A 93 18.67 -1.43 0.74
C GLU A 93 17.27 -0.94 0.49
N ALA A 94 16.27 -1.75 0.81
CA ALA A 94 14.88 -1.41 0.56
C ALA A 94 14.02 -1.90 1.73
N PRO A 95 14.14 -1.25 2.89
CA PRO A 95 13.36 -1.68 4.05
C PRO A 95 11.90 -1.27 3.91
N ILE A 96 11.02 -2.07 4.52
CA ILE A 96 9.63 -1.70 4.65
C ILE A 96 9.52 -0.86 5.92
N ILE A 97 8.88 0.30 5.81
CA ILE A 97 8.82 1.24 6.91
C ILE A 97 7.38 1.42 7.37
N PHE A 98 7.15 1.15 8.65
CA PHE A 98 5.87 1.43 9.30
C PHE A 98 6.10 2.61 10.24
N THR A 99 5.36 3.68 10.05
CA THR A 99 5.62 4.89 10.83
C THR A 99 4.33 5.67 11.05
N ALA A 100 4.38 6.65 11.93
CA ALA A 100 3.25 7.52 12.15
C ALA A 100 3.14 8.53 11.03
N ASN A 101 1.91 8.85 10.67
CA ASN A 101 1.65 9.89 9.68
C ASN A 101 1.52 11.21 10.45
N ALA A 102 2.65 11.71 10.91
CA ALA A 102 2.68 12.97 11.63
C ALA A 102 2.90 14.09 10.64
N ASP A 103 2.21 15.18 10.84
CA ASP A 103 2.33 16.33 9.96
C ASP A 103 3.56 17.16 10.24
#